data_07625baee9e6849dec6dc7c0833ae5b9
#
_entry.id   07625baee9e6849dec6dc7c0833ae5b9
#
_cell.length_a   1.000
_cell.length_b   1.000
_cell.length_c   1.000
_cell.angle_alpha   90.00
_cell.angle_beta   90.00
_cell.angle_gamma   90.00
#
_symmetry.space_group_name_H-M   'P 1'
#
loop_
_entity.id
_entity.type
_entity.pdbx_description
1 polymer ?
#
loop_
_entity_poly.entity_id
_entity_poly.type
_entity_poly.pdbx_seq_one_letter_code
_entity_poly.pdbx_strand_id
1 'polypeptide(L)'
;NRQVVLGEKLFRTGDRIMQVRNNYDVLWVREDGVTGSGIFNGDVGVIEDIDPAGELLTLNFDGRSAAYTPDMLTELELAYAVTVHKSQGSEYRAVILTVLPAAPSLMVRGVLYTGVTRARELLVAVGDGTALRKMAANDRQQRRYSGLCWRLRRLPSGDGAA
;
A
#
# COMPACT_ATOMS: atom_id res chain seq x y z
N ASN A 1 15.51 15.28 -16.85
CA ASN A 1 15.06 14.64 -15.60
C ASN A 1 16.28 14.10 -14.90
N ARG A 2 16.48 14.50 -13.65
CA ARG A 2 17.55 13.97 -12.80
C ARG A 2 17.16 12.57 -12.34
N GLN A 3 18.16 11.73 -12.08
CA GLN A 3 17.93 10.34 -11.69
C GLN A 3 18.99 9.87 -10.70
N VAL A 4 18.60 8.91 -9.86
CA VAL A 4 19.48 8.19 -8.95
C VAL A 4 19.25 6.69 -9.08
N VAL A 5 20.31 5.91 -8.97
CA VAL A 5 20.26 4.44 -9.07
C VAL A 5 20.58 3.85 -7.71
N LEU A 6 19.72 2.94 -7.24
CA LEU A 6 19.95 2.14 -6.04
C LEU A 6 19.79 0.66 -6.38
N GLY A 7 20.87 -0.07 -6.48
CA GLY A 7 20.87 -1.45 -6.96
C GLY A 7 20.29 -1.56 -8.36
N GLU A 8 19.20 -2.31 -8.52
CA GLU A 8 18.49 -2.46 -9.80
C GLU A 8 17.38 -1.40 -10.00
N LYS A 9 17.09 -0.61 -8.97
CA LYS A 9 16.03 0.40 -9.02
C LYS A 9 16.58 1.72 -9.52
N LEU A 10 15.84 2.32 -10.45
CA LEU A 10 16.13 3.65 -10.99
C LEU A 10 15.00 4.59 -10.60
N PHE A 11 15.32 5.63 -9.88
CA PHE A 11 14.39 6.68 -9.46
C PHE A 11 14.65 7.97 -10.23
N ARG A 12 13.59 8.63 -10.69
CA ARG A 12 13.65 9.87 -11.48
C ARG A 12 12.76 10.94 -10.90
N THR A 13 13.09 12.18 -11.11
CA THR A 13 12.18 13.29 -10.85
C THR A 13 10.85 13.08 -11.58
N GLY A 14 9.74 13.18 -10.87
CA GLY A 14 8.39 12.92 -11.33
C GLY A 14 7.89 11.48 -11.10
N ASP A 15 8.75 10.55 -10.65
CA ASP A 15 8.33 9.19 -10.37
C ASP A 15 7.37 9.14 -9.18
N ARG A 16 6.32 8.33 -9.31
CA ARG A 16 5.46 7.96 -8.19
C ARG A 16 6.11 6.86 -7.38
N ILE A 17 6.17 7.09 -6.09
CA ILE A 17 6.80 6.17 -5.13
C ILE A 17 5.84 5.83 -4.00
N MET A 18 6.11 4.72 -3.31
CA MET A 18 5.41 4.30 -2.10
C MET A 18 6.44 3.98 -1.03
N GLN A 19 6.23 4.49 0.17
CA GLN A 19 6.94 4.05 1.36
C GLN A 19 6.53 2.62 1.69
N VAL A 20 7.48 1.72 1.87
CA VAL A 20 7.21 0.29 2.15
C VAL A 20 7.59 -0.14 3.54
N ARG A 21 8.06 0.80 4.36
CA ARG A 21 8.35 0.63 5.79
C ARG A 21 7.89 1.85 6.56
N ASN A 22 7.55 1.68 7.84
CA ASN A 22 7.32 2.84 8.70
C ASN A 22 8.67 3.45 9.05
N ASN A 23 8.81 4.76 8.80
CA ASN A 23 9.96 5.54 9.24
C ASN A 23 9.44 6.75 10.04
N TYR A 24 9.59 6.69 11.34
CA TYR A 24 9.09 7.70 12.29
C TYR A 24 9.99 8.93 12.38
N ASP A 25 11.24 8.81 11.89
CA ASP A 25 12.27 9.83 12.02
C ASP A 25 12.32 10.81 10.84
N VAL A 26 11.63 10.48 9.74
CA VAL A 26 11.54 11.36 8.57
C VAL A 26 10.77 12.61 8.93
N LEU A 27 11.46 13.75 8.91
CA LEU A 27 10.84 15.05 9.10
C LEU A 27 10.20 15.51 7.79
N TRP A 28 9.02 16.11 7.89
CA TRP A 28 8.32 16.70 6.75
C TRP A 28 7.79 18.09 7.08
N VAL A 29 7.59 18.89 6.05
CA VAL A 29 7.00 20.22 6.10
C VAL A 29 5.90 20.33 5.04
N ARG A 30 4.81 21.01 5.37
CA ARG A 30 3.75 21.39 4.42
C ARG A 30 3.96 22.82 3.91
N GLU A 31 3.30 23.16 2.81
CA GLU A 31 3.34 24.51 2.24
C GLU A 31 2.86 25.60 3.21
N ASP A 32 1.94 25.27 4.11
CA ASP A 32 1.42 26.15 5.18
C ASP A 32 2.41 26.32 6.36
N GLY A 33 3.58 25.69 6.29
CA GLY A 33 4.61 25.75 7.33
C GLY A 33 4.40 24.74 8.48
N VAL A 34 3.35 23.93 8.46
CA VAL A 34 3.16 22.87 9.45
C VAL A 34 4.24 21.81 9.26
N THR A 35 4.89 21.45 10.35
CA THR A 35 5.95 20.42 10.39
C THR A 35 5.51 19.22 11.20
N GLY A 36 6.07 18.07 10.90
CA GLY A 36 5.85 16.85 11.66
C GLY A 36 6.90 15.79 11.33
N SER A 37 6.71 14.59 11.84
CA SER A 37 7.58 13.46 11.58
C SER A 37 6.77 12.20 11.25
N GLY A 38 7.43 11.28 10.55
CA GLY A 38 6.89 9.98 10.17
C GLY A 38 6.27 9.97 8.78
N ILE A 39 6.80 9.05 7.96
CA ILE A 39 6.22 8.59 6.70
C ILE A 39 6.01 7.09 6.84
N PHE A 40 4.83 6.60 6.50
CA PHE A 40 4.39 5.26 6.88
C PHE A 40 4.24 4.33 5.68
N ASN A 41 4.30 3.04 5.96
CA ASN A 41 4.07 2.01 4.96
C ASN A 41 2.70 2.19 4.29
N GLY A 42 2.73 2.33 2.96
CA GLY A 42 1.54 2.60 2.14
C GLY A 42 1.37 4.08 1.76
N ASP A 43 2.11 5.00 2.37
CA ASP A 43 2.13 6.40 1.94
C ASP A 43 2.68 6.48 0.51
N VAL A 44 1.92 7.12 -0.37
CA VAL A 44 2.27 7.33 -1.78
C VAL A 44 2.68 8.77 -1.98
N GLY A 45 3.76 8.98 -2.73
CA GLY A 45 4.27 10.30 -3.02
C GLY A 45 4.85 10.41 -4.42
N VAL A 46 5.48 11.55 -4.68
CA VAL A 46 6.17 11.86 -5.94
C VAL A 46 7.56 12.39 -5.61
N ILE A 47 8.55 12.04 -6.40
CA ILE A 47 9.89 12.63 -6.35
C ILE A 47 9.81 13.99 -7.02
N GLU A 48 9.88 15.07 -6.24
CA GLU A 48 9.80 16.43 -6.78
C GLU A 48 11.15 16.88 -7.33
N ASP A 49 12.22 16.62 -6.61
CA ASP A 49 13.58 16.97 -7.05
C ASP A 49 14.62 15.94 -6.58
N ILE A 50 15.72 15.90 -7.31
CA ILE A 50 16.94 15.16 -6.97
C ILE A 50 18.07 16.16 -7.13
N ASP A 51 18.89 16.34 -6.11
CA ASP A 51 20.02 17.27 -6.19
C ASP A 51 21.04 16.83 -7.26
N PRO A 52 21.90 17.74 -7.77
CA PRO A 52 22.84 17.39 -8.83
C PRO A 52 23.85 16.30 -8.47
N ALA A 53 24.19 16.15 -7.19
CA ALA A 53 25.09 15.11 -6.70
C ALA A 53 24.36 13.77 -6.47
N GLY A 54 23.01 13.77 -6.45
CA GLY A 54 22.21 12.60 -6.14
C GLY A 54 22.25 12.20 -4.66
N GLU A 55 22.66 13.12 -3.79
CA GLU A 55 22.82 12.89 -2.35
C GLU A 55 21.56 13.25 -1.55
N LEU A 56 20.66 14.05 -2.15
CA LEU A 56 19.42 14.46 -1.51
C LEU A 56 18.25 14.43 -2.52
N LEU A 57 17.16 13.83 -2.10
CA LEU A 57 15.91 13.78 -2.85
C LEU A 57 14.82 14.51 -2.07
N THR A 58 14.04 15.34 -2.76
CA THR A 58 12.83 15.94 -2.19
C THR A 58 11.63 15.14 -2.65
N LEU A 59 10.91 14.58 -1.69
CA LEU A 59 9.73 13.74 -1.93
C LEU A 59 8.50 14.43 -1.35
N ASN A 60 7.39 14.40 -2.07
CA ASN A 60 6.12 14.94 -1.61
C ASN A 60 5.11 13.81 -1.41
N PHE A 61 4.68 13.61 -0.16
CA PHE A 61 3.66 12.66 0.24
C PHE A 61 2.37 13.39 0.61
N ASP A 62 1.53 13.65 -0.38
CA ASP A 62 0.24 14.31 -0.19
C ASP A 62 0.36 15.66 0.55
N GLY A 63 1.20 16.54 0.00
CA GLY A 63 1.47 17.88 0.55
C GLY A 63 2.48 17.91 1.71
N ARG A 64 3.04 16.76 2.10
CA ARG A 64 4.14 16.64 3.06
C ARG A 64 5.45 16.51 2.31
N SER A 65 6.22 17.57 2.24
CA SER A 65 7.56 17.56 1.63
C SER A 65 8.58 17.05 2.63
N ALA A 66 9.37 16.04 2.22
CA ALA A 66 10.38 15.39 3.04
C ALA A 66 11.68 15.18 2.27
N ALA A 67 12.80 15.30 2.97
CA ALA A 67 14.12 15.06 2.41
C ALA A 67 14.56 13.61 2.65
N TYR A 68 15.06 12.97 1.61
CA TYR A 68 15.54 11.59 1.64
C TYR A 68 16.97 11.50 1.14
N THR A 69 17.79 10.76 1.85
CA THR A 69 19.13 10.36 1.44
C THR A 69 19.10 9.04 0.66
N PRO A 70 20.11 8.71 -0.15
CA PRO A 70 20.12 7.51 -0.98
C PRO A 70 19.93 6.21 -0.20
N ASP A 71 20.44 6.11 1.03
CA ASP A 71 20.25 4.94 1.90
C ASP A 71 18.77 4.71 2.27
N MET A 72 17.99 5.78 2.43
CA MET A 72 16.56 5.72 2.71
C MET A 72 15.73 5.23 1.51
N LEU A 73 16.26 5.25 0.29
CA LEU A 73 15.58 4.75 -0.90
C LEU A 73 15.31 3.24 -0.85
N THR A 74 15.99 2.51 0.04
CA THR A 74 15.68 1.09 0.32
C THR A 74 14.27 0.90 0.88
N GLU A 75 13.69 1.95 1.46
CA GLU A 75 12.35 1.98 2.02
C GLU A 75 11.28 2.38 0.99
N LEU A 76 11.68 2.64 -0.26
CA LEU A 76 10.81 3.08 -1.33
C LEU A 76 10.66 2.04 -2.43
N GLU A 77 9.47 2.01 -3.03
CA GLU A 77 9.19 1.30 -4.29
C GLU A 77 8.52 2.25 -5.28
N LEU A 78 8.74 1.99 -6.58
CA LEU A 78 7.98 2.66 -7.63
C LEU A 78 6.50 2.26 -7.53
N ALA A 79 5.60 3.24 -7.58
CA ALA A 79 4.16 3.08 -7.32
C ALA A 79 3.29 3.35 -8.56
N TYR A 80 3.77 3.04 -9.76
CA TYR A 80 2.97 3.09 -10.99
C TYR A 80 1.88 2.02 -11.01
N ALA A 81 2.14 0.88 -10.35
CA ALA A 81 1.17 -0.15 -10.05
C ALA A 81 1.42 -0.69 -8.65
N VAL A 82 0.34 -1.00 -7.95
CA VAL A 82 0.41 -1.52 -6.57
C VAL A 82 -0.37 -2.82 -6.46
N THR A 83 0.04 -3.70 -5.56
CA THR A 83 -0.72 -4.92 -5.29
C THR A 83 -2.01 -4.59 -4.53
N VAL A 84 -3.02 -5.43 -4.67
CA VAL A 84 -4.28 -5.30 -3.94
C VAL A 84 -4.05 -5.24 -2.42
N HIS A 85 -3.07 -5.97 -1.90
CA HIS A 85 -2.75 -5.95 -0.47
C HIS A 85 -2.14 -4.60 -0.02
N LYS A 86 -1.25 -4.03 -0.83
CA LYS A 86 -0.65 -2.71 -0.53
C LYS A 86 -1.65 -1.56 -0.68
N SER A 87 -2.74 -1.75 -1.44
CA SER A 87 -3.80 -0.76 -1.59
C SER A 87 -4.86 -0.81 -0.49
N GLN A 88 -4.73 -1.71 0.50
CA GLN A 88 -5.69 -1.79 1.61
C GLN A 88 -5.69 -0.49 2.42
N GLY A 89 -6.88 0.01 2.72
CA GLY A 89 -7.08 1.30 3.41
C GLY A 89 -7.12 2.51 2.49
N SER A 90 -6.60 2.40 1.25
CA SER A 90 -6.65 3.48 0.27
C SER A 90 -7.86 3.35 -0.66
N GLU A 91 -8.34 4.47 -1.21
CA GLU A 91 -9.38 4.51 -2.22
C GLU A 91 -8.96 5.42 -3.37
N TYR A 92 -9.39 5.09 -4.58
CA TYR A 92 -9.03 5.81 -5.81
C TYR A 92 -10.28 6.14 -6.61
N ARG A 93 -10.30 7.29 -7.29
CA ARG A 93 -11.42 7.65 -8.17
C ARG A 93 -11.62 6.62 -9.28
N ALA A 94 -10.52 6.16 -9.89
CA ALA A 94 -10.54 5.12 -10.92
C ALA A 94 -9.51 4.04 -10.61
N VAL A 95 -9.87 2.78 -10.85
CA VAL A 95 -8.99 1.61 -10.67
C VAL A 95 -8.99 0.77 -11.94
N ILE A 96 -7.81 0.44 -12.41
CA ILE A 96 -7.61 -0.61 -13.42
C ILE A 96 -7.12 -1.85 -12.67
N LEU A 97 -7.97 -2.86 -12.57
CA LEU A 97 -7.67 -4.11 -11.87
C LEU A 97 -7.25 -5.19 -12.88
N THR A 98 -5.97 -5.58 -12.84
CA THR A 98 -5.47 -6.67 -13.66
C THR A 98 -5.78 -8.02 -13.01
N VAL A 99 -6.47 -8.91 -13.71
CA VAL A 99 -6.86 -10.24 -13.24
C VAL A 99 -6.23 -11.29 -14.14
N LEU A 100 -5.17 -11.92 -13.67
CA LEU A 100 -4.44 -12.98 -14.36
C LEU A 100 -4.42 -14.25 -13.49
N PRO A 101 -4.23 -15.44 -14.08
CA PRO A 101 -3.96 -16.65 -13.31
C PRO A 101 -2.77 -16.44 -12.38
N ALA A 102 -2.96 -16.73 -11.10
CA ALA A 102 -1.97 -16.50 -10.05
C ALA A 102 -1.96 -17.69 -9.06
N ALA A 103 -1.13 -17.59 -8.02
CA ALA A 103 -1.09 -18.59 -6.97
C ALA A 103 -2.47 -18.80 -6.33
N PRO A 104 -2.85 -20.04 -5.98
CA PRO A 104 -4.18 -20.37 -5.44
C PRO A 104 -4.60 -19.53 -4.23
N SER A 105 -3.62 -19.10 -3.41
CA SER A 105 -3.85 -18.23 -2.25
C SER A 105 -4.31 -16.81 -2.61
N LEU A 106 -4.03 -16.35 -3.83
CA LEU A 106 -4.44 -15.05 -4.36
C LEU A 106 -5.74 -15.15 -5.17
N MET A 107 -6.09 -16.34 -5.65
CA MET A 107 -7.26 -16.61 -6.49
C MET A 107 -8.53 -16.81 -5.63
N VAL A 108 -8.78 -15.89 -4.70
CA VAL A 108 -9.91 -15.97 -3.76
C VAL A 108 -10.78 -14.72 -3.84
N ARG A 109 -12.09 -14.89 -3.54
CA ARG A 109 -13.09 -13.81 -3.55
C ARG A 109 -12.67 -12.60 -2.71
N GLY A 110 -12.03 -12.82 -1.55
CA GLY A 110 -11.58 -11.74 -0.66
C GLY A 110 -10.58 -10.78 -1.31
N VAL A 111 -9.64 -11.30 -2.10
CA VAL A 111 -8.67 -10.48 -2.85
C VAL A 111 -9.38 -9.69 -3.95
N LEU A 112 -10.27 -10.35 -4.71
CA LEU A 112 -11.06 -9.68 -5.75
C LEU A 112 -11.93 -8.56 -5.14
N TYR A 113 -12.65 -8.85 -4.06
CA TYR A 113 -13.48 -7.88 -3.35
C TYR A 113 -12.67 -6.67 -2.88
N THR A 114 -11.51 -6.92 -2.26
CA THR A 114 -10.62 -5.83 -1.82
C THR A 114 -10.20 -4.95 -2.99
N GLY A 115 -9.81 -5.54 -4.13
CA GLY A 115 -9.44 -4.79 -5.32
C GLY A 115 -10.59 -3.95 -5.90
N VAL A 116 -11.78 -4.54 -6.00
CA VAL A 116 -12.98 -3.86 -6.52
C VAL A 116 -13.39 -2.68 -5.63
N THR A 117 -13.36 -2.87 -4.31
CA THR A 117 -13.75 -1.81 -3.35
C THR A 117 -12.74 -0.68 -3.22
N ARG A 118 -11.62 -0.72 -3.93
CA ARG A 118 -10.69 0.43 -4.03
C ARG A 118 -11.19 1.53 -4.97
N ALA A 119 -12.12 1.20 -5.88
CA ALA A 119 -12.65 2.16 -6.83
C ALA A 119 -13.87 2.91 -6.27
N ARG A 120 -13.85 4.24 -6.35
CA ARG A 120 -14.99 5.09 -5.98
C ARG A 120 -15.94 5.34 -7.15
N GLU A 121 -15.41 5.65 -8.33
CA GLU A 121 -16.19 6.10 -9.48
C GLU A 121 -16.11 5.12 -10.65
N LEU A 122 -14.93 4.59 -10.94
CA LEU A 122 -14.70 3.75 -12.11
C LEU A 122 -13.82 2.55 -11.78
N LEU A 123 -14.28 1.37 -12.15
CA LEU A 123 -13.49 0.13 -12.14
C LEU A 123 -13.41 -0.44 -13.57
N VAL A 124 -12.19 -0.68 -14.04
CA VAL A 124 -11.93 -1.42 -15.28
C VAL A 124 -11.19 -2.70 -14.93
N ALA A 125 -11.81 -3.85 -15.15
CA ALA A 125 -11.14 -5.15 -14.99
C ALA A 125 -10.54 -5.58 -16.34
N VAL A 126 -9.24 -5.90 -16.33
CA VAL A 126 -8.49 -6.31 -17.52
C VAL A 126 -7.84 -7.67 -17.27
N GLY A 127 -7.98 -8.60 -18.19
CA GLY A 127 -7.30 -9.89 -18.12
C GLY A 127 -8.20 -11.09 -18.41
N ASP A 128 -8.00 -12.19 -17.68
CA ASP A 128 -8.70 -13.46 -17.92
C ASP A 128 -10.06 -13.53 -17.21
N GLY A 129 -11.14 -13.51 -18.00
CA GLY A 129 -12.50 -13.65 -17.47
C GLY A 129 -12.78 -15.00 -16.79
N THR A 130 -12.00 -16.05 -17.08
CA THR A 130 -12.10 -17.33 -16.37
C THR A 130 -11.47 -17.22 -14.99
N ALA A 131 -10.33 -16.55 -14.87
CA ALA A 131 -9.70 -16.24 -13.59
C ALA A 131 -10.63 -15.40 -12.71
N LEU A 132 -11.26 -14.37 -13.29
CA LEU A 132 -12.23 -13.52 -12.59
C LEU A 132 -13.39 -14.33 -12.02
N ARG A 133 -14.01 -15.20 -12.84
CA ARG A 133 -15.11 -16.08 -12.38
C ARG A 133 -14.67 -17.05 -11.30
N LYS A 134 -13.47 -17.64 -11.44
CA LYS A 134 -12.89 -18.53 -10.40
C LYS A 134 -12.68 -17.80 -9.08
N MET A 135 -12.13 -16.57 -9.11
CA MET A 135 -11.97 -15.77 -7.90
C MET A 135 -13.32 -15.45 -7.26
N ALA A 136 -14.30 -15.01 -8.04
CA ALA A 136 -15.64 -14.68 -7.54
C ALA A 136 -16.35 -15.88 -6.89
N ALA A 137 -16.14 -17.08 -7.43
CA ALA A 137 -16.73 -18.32 -6.92
C ALA A 137 -15.98 -18.89 -5.69
N ASN A 138 -14.71 -18.53 -5.51
CA ASN A 138 -13.85 -19.09 -4.45
C ASN A 138 -13.96 -18.27 -3.17
N ASP A 139 -14.77 -18.72 -2.22
CA ASP A 139 -14.97 -18.09 -0.91
C ASP A 139 -14.08 -18.68 0.20
N ARG A 140 -13.06 -19.46 -0.17
CA ARG A 140 -12.13 -20.04 0.81
C ARG A 140 -11.47 -18.92 1.62
N GLN A 141 -11.87 -18.84 2.88
CA GLN A 141 -11.16 -18.03 3.87
C GLN A 141 -10.07 -18.87 4.53
N GLN A 142 -8.88 -18.30 4.69
CA GLN A 142 -7.89 -18.92 5.58
C GLN A 142 -8.51 -18.92 7.00
N ARG A 143 -8.88 -20.10 7.48
CA ARG A 143 -9.35 -20.25 8.87
C ARG A 143 -8.17 -19.93 9.78
N ARG A 144 -8.29 -18.82 10.48
CA ARG A 144 -7.34 -18.51 11.56
C ARG A 144 -7.68 -19.44 12.72
N TYR A 145 -6.79 -20.35 13.03
CA TYR A 145 -6.87 -21.18 14.22
C TYR A 145 -6.47 -20.33 15.44
N SER A 146 -7.35 -19.41 15.84
CA SER A 146 -7.17 -18.69 17.10
C SER A 146 -7.92 -19.49 18.19
N GLY A 147 -7.32 -19.64 19.35
CA GLY A 147 -7.99 -20.22 20.52
C GLY A 147 -9.10 -19.34 21.11
N LEU A 148 -9.50 -18.24 20.42
CA LEU A 148 -10.47 -17.27 20.92
C LEU A 148 -11.82 -17.88 21.21
N CYS A 149 -12.37 -18.67 20.27
CA CYS A 149 -13.67 -19.33 20.45
C CYS A 149 -13.66 -20.28 21.66
N TRP A 150 -12.57 -21.03 21.85
CA TRP A 150 -12.38 -21.91 22.99
C TRP A 150 -12.25 -21.11 24.31
N ARG A 151 -11.53 -19.99 24.32
CA ARG A 151 -11.40 -19.11 25.47
C ARG A 151 -12.72 -18.46 25.82
N LEU A 152 -13.46 -17.93 24.84
CA LEU A 152 -14.77 -17.32 25.07
C LEU A 152 -15.79 -18.30 25.66
N ARG A 153 -15.77 -19.57 25.24
CA ARG A 153 -16.65 -20.61 25.81
C ARG A 153 -16.30 -20.99 27.27
N ARG A 154 -15.10 -20.65 27.74
CA ARG A 154 -14.63 -20.94 29.09
C ARG A 154 -14.69 -19.73 30.02
N LEU A 155 -15.01 -18.56 29.53
CA LEU A 155 -15.31 -17.44 30.41
C LEU A 155 -16.56 -17.81 31.21
N PRO A 156 -16.50 -17.73 32.56
CA PRO A 156 -17.70 -17.92 33.37
C PRO A 156 -18.73 -16.91 32.90
N SER A 157 -19.96 -17.38 32.67
CA SER A 157 -21.11 -16.51 32.48
C SER A 157 -21.12 -15.57 33.67
N GLY A 158 -20.91 -14.27 33.43
CA GLY A 158 -20.97 -13.27 34.49
C GLY A 158 -22.39 -13.18 35.02
N ASP A 159 -22.78 -14.14 35.88
CA ASP A 159 -23.95 -14.01 36.71
C ASP A 159 -23.61 -13.08 37.87
N GLY A 160 -24.21 -11.91 37.84
CA GLY A 160 -24.65 -11.20 39.02
C GLY A 160 -23.57 -10.55 39.86
N ALA A 161 -23.34 -9.27 39.62
CA ALA A 161 -23.17 -8.33 40.72
C ALA A 161 -24.50 -7.55 40.81
N ALA A 162 -25.31 -7.98 41.77
CA ALA A 162 -26.39 -7.17 42.30
C ALA A 162 -25.78 -5.98 43.08
#